data_e0fef3192d3e746a6aa3bca5531e9b17
#
_entry.id   e0fef3192d3e746a6aa3bca5531e9b17
#
_cell.length_a   1.000
_cell.length_b   1.000
_cell.length_c   1.000
_cell.angle_alpha   90.00
_cell.angle_beta   90.00
_cell.angle_gamma   90.00
#
_symmetry.space_group_name_H-M   'P 1'
#
loop_
_entity.id
_entity.type
_entity.pdbx_description
1 polymer ?
#
loop_
_entity_poly.entity_id
_entity_poly.type
_entity_poly.pdbx_seq_one_letter_code
_entity_poly.pdbx_strand_id
1 'polypeptide(L)'
;MDRKHNGKAILLEEFCSMKLTDFIVEDAIITELKATDKESVIKEMVCALKDVQKINSKDVENVIKSLMKREELGSTGIGKGVAVPHTKHDCAKKIIGTIARSTQGVDFNALDGESVHLFFLLLSPNDSAGLHLAALERISTVIRDNDFRRFMREANGKAGMIEILKEVDGIHV
;
A
#
# COMPACT_ATOMS: atom_id res chain seq x y z
N MET A 1 -19.98 2.86 37.47
CA MET A 1 -18.76 2.07 37.22
C MET A 1 -18.99 1.32 35.91
N ASP A 2 -17.99 1.23 35.04
CA ASP A 2 -17.95 0.62 33.71
C ASP A 2 -18.29 1.50 32.49
N ARG A 3 -17.39 2.43 32.21
CA ARG A 3 -17.28 3.05 30.85
C ARG A 3 -15.95 2.79 30.14
N LYS A 4 -15.08 1.91 30.66
CA LYS A 4 -13.73 1.66 30.13
C LYS A 4 -13.62 0.41 29.23
N HIS A 5 -14.64 -0.43 29.11
CA HIS A 5 -14.59 -1.66 28.30
C HIS A 5 -15.10 -1.48 26.87
N ASN A 6 -15.90 -0.44 26.59
CA ASN A 6 -16.50 -0.27 25.27
C ASN A 6 -15.54 0.29 24.21
N GLY A 7 -14.52 1.08 24.60
CA GLY A 7 -13.57 1.65 23.65
C GLY A 7 -12.61 0.63 23.05
N LYS A 8 -12.24 -0.41 23.80
CA LYS A 8 -11.35 -1.48 23.31
C LYS A 8 -12.05 -2.46 22.36
N ALA A 9 -13.32 -2.74 22.60
CA ALA A 9 -14.11 -3.62 21.73
C ALA A 9 -14.40 -2.94 20.38
N ILE A 10 -14.75 -1.65 20.39
CA ILE A 10 -15.01 -0.88 19.18
C ILE A 10 -13.72 -0.75 18.33
N LEU A 11 -12.57 -0.48 18.96
CA LEU A 11 -11.27 -0.46 18.28
C LEU A 11 -10.91 -1.82 17.67
N LEU A 12 -11.19 -2.93 18.36
CA LEU A 12 -10.93 -4.28 17.85
C LEU A 12 -11.86 -4.66 16.68
N GLU A 13 -13.10 -4.21 16.66
CA GLU A 13 -14.03 -4.42 15.55
C GLU A 13 -13.64 -3.57 14.33
N GLU A 14 -13.20 -2.33 14.52
CA GLU A 14 -12.66 -1.50 13.42
C GLU A 14 -11.36 -2.09 12.85
N PHE A 15 -10.51 -2.68 13.68
CA PHE A 15 -9.29 -3.38 13.24
C PHE A 15 -9.59 -4.65 12.42
N CYS A 16 -10.66 -5.39 12.75
CA CYS A 16 -11.04 -6.60 12.02
C CYS A 16 -11.76 -6.33 10.69
N SER A 17 -12.22 -5.11 10.43
CA SER A 17 -13.06 -4.77 9.28
C SER A 17 -12.41 -3.85 8.24
N MET A 18 -11.12 -3.48 8.40
CA MET A 18 -10.44 -2.60 7.43
C MET A 18 -10.37 -3.26 6.06
N LYS A 19 -10.89 -2.56 5.05
CA LYS A 19 -10.89 -2.97 3.66
C LYS A 19 -9.76 -2.29 2.90
N LEU A 20 -9.25 -2.92 1.85
CA LEU A 20 -8.27 -2.28 0.95
C LEU A 20 -8.85 -1.01 0.32
N THR A 21 -10.12 -1.06 -0.07
CA THR A 21 -10.84 0.07 -0.67
C THR A 21 -11.03 1.26 0.27
N ASP A 22 -10.86 1.08 1.59
CA ASP A 22 -10.94 2.20 2.55
C ASP A 22 -9.75 3.15 2.43
N PHE A 23 -8.59 2.68 1.97
CA PHE A 23 -7.38 3.49 1.91
C PHE A 23 -6.66 3.47 0.56
N ILE A 24 -6.89 2.50 -0.31
CA ILE A 24 -6.30 2.49 -1.66
C ILE A 24 -6.98 3.56 -2.52
N VAL A 25 -6.18 4.48 -3.02
CA VAL A 25 -6.62 5.54 -3.94
C VAL A 25 -6.66 4.95 -5.35
N GLU A 26 -7.85 4.61 -5.82
CA GLU A 26 -8.06 3.91 -7.10
C GLU A 26 -7.47 4.70 -8.29
N ASP A 27 -7.65 6.02 -8.31
CA ASP A 27 -7.15 6.88 -9.38
C ASP A 27 -5.62 6.92 -9.48
N ALA A 28 -4.92 6.62 -8.38
CA ALA A 28 -3.46 6.59 -8.32
C ALA A 28 -2.86 5.21 -8.66
N ILE A 29 -3.67 4.20 -8.96
CA ILE A 29 -3.17 2.86 -9.33
C ILE A 29 -2.36 2.95 -10.63
N ILE A 30 -1.16 2.37 -10.61
CA ILE A 30 -0.25 2.29 -11.75
C ILE A 30 -0.29 0.87 -12.30
N THR A 31 -0.87 0.70 -13.47
CA THR A 31 -1.02 -0.61 -14.12
C THR A 31 0.26 -1.17 -14.70
N GLU A 32 1.20 -0.31 -15.04
CA GLU A 32 2.56 -0.67 -15.47
C GLU A 32 3.54 0.45 -15.11
N LEU A 33 4.49 0.11 -14.23
CA LEU A 33 5.57 0.99 -13.82
C LEU A 33 6.55 1.22 -14.98
N LYS A 34 7.03 2.45 -15.12
CA LYS A 34 8.15 2.80 -15.97
C LYS A 34 9.48 2.64 -15.25
N ALA A 35 9.45 2.79 -13.93
CA ALA A 35 10.60 2.67 -13.06
C ALA A 35 11.15 1.23 -13.05
N THR A 36 12.49 1.11 -12.98
CA THR A 36 13.22 -0.17 -13.01
C THR A 36 14.08 -0.41 -11.78
N ASP A 37 14.11 0.53 -10.85
CA ASP A 37 14.86 0.45 -9.59
C ASP A 37 14.00 0.92 -8.41
N LYS A 38 14.42 0.57 -7.20
CA LYS A 38 13.70 0.82 -5.94
C LYS A 38 13.32 2.29 -5.76
N GLU A 39 14.27 3.20 -5.88
CA GLU A 39 14.04 4.63 -5.63
C GLU A 39 13.06 5.21 -6.67
N SER A 40 13.27 4.87 -7.94
CA SER A 40 12.41 5.31 -9.03
C SER A 40 10.98 4.78 -8.90
N VAL A 41 10.79 3.54 -8.43
CA VAL A 41 9.46 2.97 -8.13
C VAL A 41 8.75 3.78 -7.04
N ILE A 42 9.43 4.03 -5.93
CA ILE A 42 8.87 4.82 -4.82
C ILE A 42 8.50 6.21 -5.30
N LYS A 43 9.37 6.86 -6.07
CA LYS A 43 9.13 8.19 -6.65
C LYS A 43 7.91 8.18 -7.58
N GLU A 44 7.80 7.22 -8.48
CA GLU A 44 6.67 7.11 -9.42
C GLU A 44 5.34 6.93 -8.67
N MET A 45 5.30 6.09 -7.64
CA MET A 45 4.11 5.88 -6.82
C MET A 45 3.72 7.11 -6.00
N VAL A 46 4.67 7.82 -5.41
CA VAL A 46 4.41 9.08 -4.69
C VAL A 46 3.90 10.15 -5.65
N CYS A 47 4.48 10.25 -6.84
CA CYS A 47 4.01 11.17 -7.87
C CYS A 47 2.59 10.86 -8.33
N ALA A 48 2.21 9.60 -8.44
CA ALA A 48 0.83 9.21 -8.78
C ALA A 48 -0.17 9.72 -7.72
N LEU A 49 0.17 9.63 -6.43
CA LEU A 49 -0.67 10.20 -5.35
C LEU A 49 -0.72 11.73 -5.40
N LYS A 50 0.37 12.39 -5.77
CA LYS A 50 0.40 13.84 -5.98
C LYS A 50 -0.48 14.25 -7.16
N ASP A 51 -0.43 13.52 -8.27
CA ASP A 51 -1.17 13.85 -9.50
C ASP A 51 -2.69 13.79 -9.29
N VAL A 52 -3.16 12.95 -8.36
CA VAL A 52 -4.56 12.89 -7.93
C VAL A 52 -4.83 13.73 -6.67
N GLN A 53 -3.94 14.66 -6.35
CA GLN A 53 -4.09 15.65 -5.27
C GLN A 53 -4.23 15.05 -3.86
N LYS A 54 -3.68 13.87 -3.61
CA LYS A 54 -3.62 13.25 -2.28
C LYS A 54 -2.38 13.67 -1.49
N ILE A 55 -1.35 14.14 -2.18
CA ILE A 55 -0.12 14.69 -1.61
C ILE A 55 0.14 16.03 -2.30
N ASN A 56 0.54 17.06 -1.54
CA ASN A 56 0.95 18.34 -2.11
C ASN A 56 2.32 18.23 -2.77
N SER A 57 2.55 18.97 -3.84
CA SER A 57 3.84 18.98 -4.56
C SER A 57 5.03 19.32 -3.66
N LYS A 58 4.85 20.20 -2.68
CA LYS A 58 5.88 20.60 -1.71
C LYS A 58 6.33 19.47 -0.77
N ASP A 59 5.46 18.46 -0.56
CA ASP A 59 5.71 17.37 0.38
C ASP A 59 6.33 16.13 -0.30
N VAL A 60 6.30 16.05 -1.64
CA VAL A 60 6.73 14.88 -2.42
C VAL A 60 8.14 14.43 -2.05
N GLU A 61 9.12 15.33 -2.04
CA GLU A 61 10.50 14.97 -1.74
C GLU A 61 10.69 14.45 -0.32
N ASN A 62 10.01 15.05 0.65
CA ASN A 62 10.08 14.63 2.05
C ASN A 62 9.43 13.27 2.26
N VAL A 63 8.32 12.99 1.58
CA VAL A 63 7.66 11.67 1.60
C VAL A 63 8.58 10.61 1.01
N ILE A 64 9.21 10.88 -0.14
CA ILE A 64 10.16 9.96 -0.77
C ILE A 64 11.32 9.67 0.17
N LYS A 65 11.92 10.69 0.78
CA LYS A 65 13.01 10.54 1.75
C LYS A 65 12.59 9.69 2.95
N SER A 66 11.38 9.88 3.48
CA SER A 66 10.85 9.09 4.59
C SER A 66 10.66 7.62 4.21
N LEU A 67 10.16 7.34 3.02
CA LEU A 67 10.02 5.98 2.49
C LEU A 67 11.39 5.32 2.29
N MET A 68 12.35 6.02 1.70
CA MET A 68 13.70 5.51 1.49
C MET A 68 14.40 5.25 2.82
N LYS A 69 14.26 6.13 3.80
CA LYS A 69 14.79 5.93 5.15
C LYS A 69 14.22 4.67 5.81
N ARG A 70 12.93 4.39 5.59
CA ARG A 70 12.31 3.13 6.07
C ARG A 70 12.91 1.91 5.36
N GLU A 71 13.18 1.99 4.06
CA GLU A 71 13.84 0.91 3.31
C GLU A 71 15.28 0.63 3.79
N GLU A 72 16.02 1.65 4.21
CA GLU A 72 17.37 1.51 4.77
C GLU A 72 17.39 0.67 6.07
N LEU A 73 16.32 0.68 6.85
CA LEU A 73 16.18 -0.16 8.05
C LEU A 73 15.98 -1.65 7.74
N GLY A 74 15.61 -1.97 6.52
CA GLY A 74 15.32 -3.29 6.01
C GLY A 74 14.32 -3.23 4.88
N SER A 75 14.55 -4.04 3.84
CA SER A 75 13.68 -4.04 2.66
C SER A 75 12.22 -4.35 3.02
N THR A 76 11.31 -3.58 2.45
CA THR A 76 9.88 -3.87 2.47
C THR A 76 9.44 -4.83 1.35
N GLY A 77 10.38 -5.33 0.55
CA GLY A 77 10.19 -6.47 -0.36
C GLY A 77 10.10 -7.76 0.45
N ILE A 78 8.88 -8.19 0.71
CA ILE A 78 8.59 -9.29 1.66
C ILE A 78 8.70 -10.69 1.05
N GLY A 79 8.99 -10.76 -0.24
CA GLY A 79 9.03 -12.00 -1.00
C GLY A 79 7.75 -12.25 -1.81
N LYS A 80 7.74 -13.34 -2.57
CA LYS A 80 6.63 -13.73 -3.46
C LYS A 80 6.28 -12.67 -4.51
N GLY A 81 7.25 -11.85 -4.88
CA GLY A 81 7.09 -10.79 -5.88
C GLY A 81 6.33 -9.56 -5.38
N VAL A 82 6.26 -9.33 -4.06
CA VAL A 82 5.53 -8.21 -3.46
C VAL A 82 6.44 -7.36 -2.59
N ALA A 83 6.27 -6.03 -2.67
CA ALA A 83 6.84 -5.06 -1.74
C ALA A 83 5.74 -4.16 -1.17
N VAL A 84 5.95 -3.70 0.07
CA VAL A 84 5.01 -2.83 0.79
C VAL A 84 5.77 -1.62 1.35
N PRO A 85 6.24 -0.70 0.50
CA PRO A 85 6.85 0.53 0.98
C PRO A 85 5.83 1.35 1.78
N HIS A 86 6.21 1.74 2.99
CA HIS A 86 5.30 2.43 3.91
C HIS A 86 6.05 3.38 4.83
N THR A 87 5.38 4.46 5.19
CA THR A 87 5.89 5.42 6.18
C THR A 87 4.75 6.21 6.82
N LYS A 88 5.06 6.92 7.90
CA LYS A 88 4.20 7.94 8.48
C LYS A 88 4.75 9.31 8.12
N HIS A 89 3.87 10.25 7.83
CA HIS A 89 4.25 11.62 7.47
C HIS A 89 3.12 12.60 7.75
N ASP A 90 3.47 13.81 8.20
CA ASP A 90 2.50 14.84 8.60
C ASP A 90 1.64 15.36 7.44
N CYS A 91 2.08 15.21 6.20
CA CYS A 91 1.29 15.61 5.03
C CYS A 91 0.03 14.74 4.83
N ALA A 92 0.01 13.54 5.37
CA ALA A 92 -1.15 12.66 5.31
C ALA A 92 -2.16 13.04 6.39
N LYS A 93 -3.37 13.41 5.99
CA LYS A 93 -4.48 13.70 6.91
C LYS A 93 -5.23 12.44 7.33
N LYS A 94 -5.14 11.40 6.53
CA LYS A 94 -5.72 10.07 6.74
C LYS A 94 -4.81 9.03 6.10
N ILE A 95 -5.06 7.75 6.37
CA ILE A 95 -4.37 6.66 5.71
C ILE A 95 -4.71 6.67 4.22
N ILE A 96 -3.70 6.66 3.39
CA ILE A 96 -3.81 6.54 1.94
C ILE A 96 -2.75 5.58 1.43
N GLY A 97 -3.07 4.91 0.34
CA GLY A 97 -2.13 4.03 -0.35
C GLY A 97 -2.45 3.93 -1.83
N THR A 98 -1.57 3.34 -2.56
CA THR A 98 -1.78 2.98 -3.95
C THR A 98 -1.07 1.69 -4.29
N ILE A 99 -1.41 1.14 -5.46
CA ILE A 99 -0.84 -0.11 -5.96
C ILE A 99 -0.17 0.18 -7.29
N ALA A 100 0.98 -0.47 -7.51
CA ALA A 100 1.67 -0.45 -8.78
C ALA A 100 2.06 -1.85 -9.21
N ARG A 101 2.13 -2.07 -10.51
CA ARG A 101 2.54 -3.33 -11.13
C ARG A 101 3.72 -3.09 -12.06
N SER A 102 4.65 -4.05 -12.05
CA SER A 102 5.73 -4.16 -13.03
C SER A 102 5.70 -5.55 -13.65
N THR A 103 5.43 -5.63 -14.94
CA THR A 103 5.45 -6.91 -15.67
C THR A 103 6.85 -7.49 -15.73
N GLN A 104 7.87 -6.64 -15.90
CA GLN A 104 9.26 -7.07 -15.97
C GLN A 104 9.83 -7.47 -14.61
N GLY A 105 9.29 -6.90 -13.53
CA GLY A 105 9.85 -7.04 -12.20
C GLY A 105 10.99 -6.05 -11.93
N VAL A 106 11.16 -5.73 -10.67
CA VAL A 106 12.16 -4.78 -10.17
C VAL A 106 12.97 -5.44 -9.07
N ASP A 107 14.29 -5.29 -9.11
CA ASP A 107 15.14 -5.62 -7.97
C ASP A 107 14.87 -4.61 -6.84
N PHE A 108 14.19 -5.09 -5.82
CA PHE A 108 13.82 -4.31 -4.64
C PHE A 108 14.59 -4.74 -3.39
N ASN A 109 15.62 -5.55 -3.55
CA ASN A 109 16.32 -6.22 -2.45
C ASN A 109 15.35 -7.01 -1.56
N ALA A 110 14.39 -7.70 -2.16
CA ALA A 110 13.41 -8.49 -1.44
C ALA A 110 14.08 -9.58 -0.58
N LEU A 111 13.40 -9.97 0.51
CA LEU A 111 13.94 -10.93 1.48
C LEU A 111 14.28 -12.30 0.88
N ASP A 112 13.56 -12.71 -0.18
CA ASP A 112 13.80 -13.96 -0.91
C ASP A 112 14.75 -13.82 -2.11
N GLY A 113 15.26 -12.61 -2.38
CA GLY A 113 16.14 -12.31 -3.51
C GLY A 113 15.43 -12.25 -4.87
N GLU A 114 14.13 -12.44 -4.92
CA GLU A 114 13.35 -12.44 -6.16
C GLU A 114 12.90 -11.03 -6.57
N SER A 115 12.66 -10.85 -7.87
CA SER A 115 12.10 -9.60 -8.41
C SER A 115 10.70 -9.32 -7.87
N VAL A 116 10.39 -8.05 -7.65
CA VAL A 116 9.09 -7.58 -7.20
C VAL A 116 8.25 -7.13 -8.40
N HIS A 117 7.01 -7.58 -8.44
CA HIS A 117 6.04 -7.30 -9.52
C HIS A 117 4.83 -6.50 -9.05
N LEU A 118 4.49 -6.58 -7.76
CA LEU A 118 3.40 -5.85 -7.13
C LEU A 118 3.91 -5.01 -5.97
N PHE A 119 3.48 -3.76 -5.94
CA PHE A 119 3.88 -2.79 -4.93
C PHE A 119 2.64 -2.19 -4.28
N PHE A 120 2.61 -2.20 -2.95
CA PHE A 120 1.57 -1.55 -2.14
C PHE A 120 2.23 -0.44 -1.34
N LEU A 121 2.06 0.80 -1.73
CA LEU A 121 2.56 1.95 -0.98
C LEU A 121 1.51 2.40 0.04
N LEU A 122 1.93 2.62 1.28
CA LEU A 122 1.08 3.08 2.36
C LEU A 122 1.68 4.32 3.03
N LEU A 123 0.86 5.35 3.17
CA LEU A 123 1.20 6.59 3.86
C LEU A 123 0.16 6.89 4.92
N SER A 124 0.60 7.16 6.14
CA SER A 124 -0.28 7.40 7.29
C SER A 124 0.11 8.66 8.05
N PRO A 125 -0.84 9.32 8.74
CA PRO A 125 -0.53 10.37 9.70
C PRO A 125 0.37 9.85 10.83
N ASN A 126 1.20 10.73 11.40
CA ASN A 126 2.11 10.37 12.49
C ASN A 126 1.40 9.87 13.76
N ASP A 127 0.18 10.32 14.00
CA ASP A 127 -0.64 10.00 15.18
C ASP A 127 -1.59 8.79 14.99
N SER A 128 -1.48 8.09 13.87
CA SER A 128 -2.36 6.97 13.49
C SER A 128 -1.66 5.61 13.54
N ALA A 129 -0.89 5.34 14.59
CA ALA A 129 -0.12 4.08 14.71
C ALA A 129 -0.97 2.82 14.61
N GLY A 130 -2.14 2.80 15.25
CA GLY A 130 -3.06 1.66 15.25
C GLY A 130 -3.64 1.39 13.86
N LEU A 131 -4.15 2.41 13.19
CA LEU A 131 -4.69 2.28 11.84
C LEU A 131 -3.60 1.94 10.81
N HIS A 132 -2.38 2.46 10.99
CA HIS A 132 -1.24 2.12 10.15
C HIS A 132 -0.94 0.61 10.20
N LEU A 133 -0.88 0.04 11.42
CA LEU A 133 -0.69 -1.40 11.60
C LEU A 133 -1.85 -2.23 11.04
N ALA A 134 -3.10 -1.77 11.22
CA ALA A 134 -4.28 -2.45 10.67
C ALA A 134 -4.25 -2.50 9.13
N ALA A 135 -3.85 -1.41 8.48
CA ALA A 135 -3.70 -1.36 7.03
C ALA A 135 -2.59 -2.30 6.55
N LEU A 136 -1.44 -2.32 7.21
CA LEU A 136 -0.34 -3.25 6.90
C LEU A 136 -0.76 -4.70 7.10
N GLU A 137 -1.50 -5.00 8.16
CA GLU A 137 -2.02 -6.34 8.42
C GLU A 137 -3.01 -6.78 7.34
N ARG A 138 -3.91 -5.89 6.92
CA ARG A 138 -4.84 -6.16 5.81
C ARG A 138 -4.10 -6.48 4.52
N ILE A 139 -3.13 -5.66 4.14
CA ILE A 139 -2.28 -5.91 2.97
C ILE A 139 -1.59 -7.27 3.12
N SER A 140 -0.94 -7.52 4.26
CA SER A 140 -0.23 -8.78 4.52
C SER A 140 -1.14 -10.01 4.42
N THR A 141 -2.39 -9.88 4.83
CA THR A 141 -3.37 -10.98 4.75
C THR A 141 -3.71 -11.30 3.30
N VAL A 142 -4.05 -10.30 2.49
CA VAL A 142 -4.44 -10.53 1.08
C VAL A 142 -3.29 -10.99 0.21
N ILE A 143 -2.07 -10.49 0.42
CA ILE A 143 -0.92 -10.89 -0.40
C ILE A 143 -0.39 -12.30 -0.08
N ARG A 144 -0.86 -12.95 0.98
CA ARG A 144 -0.58 -14.38 1.23
C ARG A 144 -1.30 -15.28 0.24
N ASP A 145 -2.44 -14.84 -0.27
CA ASP A 145 -3.22 -15.59 -1.25
C ASP A 145 -2.51 -15.58 -2.62
N ASN A 146 -2.22 -16.78 -3.13
CA ASN A 146 -1.57 -16.95 -4.43
C ASN A 146 -2.45 -16.47 -5.57
N ASP A 147 -3.75 -16.72 -5.49
CA ASP A 147 -4.70 -16.32 -6.53
C ASP A 147 -4.85 -14.82 -6.58
N PHE A 148 -4.92 -14.14 -5.44
CA PHE A 148 -4.92 -12.68 -5.39
C PHE A 148 -3.69 -12.09 -6.11
N ARG A 149 -2.48 -12.56 -5.79
CA ARG A 149 -1.26 -12.06 -6.44
C ARG A 149 -1.27 -12.33 -7.95
N ARG A 150 -1.70 -13.52 -8.36
CA ARG A 150 -1.81 -13.88 -9.78
C ARG A 150 -2.80 -12.99 -10.50
N PHE A 151 -4.02 -12.84 -9.98
CA PHE A 151 -5.06 -12.02 -10.59
C PHE A 151 -4.65 -10.56 -10.69
N MET A 152 -4.02 -9.99 -9.66
CA MET A 152 -3.49 -8.63 -9.72
C MET A 152 -2.42 -8.45 -10.80
N ARG A 153 -1.56 -9.45 -10.99
CA ARG A 153 -0.52 -9.42 -12.03
C ARG A 153 -1.10 -9.55 -13.44
N GLU A 154 -2.17 -10.32 -13.60
CA GLU A 154 -2.83 -10.62 -14.88
C GLU A 154 -3.99 -9.67 -15.19
N ALA A 155 -4.40 -8.83 -14.26
CA ALA A 155 -5.54 -7.93 -14.39
C ALA A 155 -5.48 -7.08 -15.66
N ASN A 156 -6.61 -6.96 -16.34
CA ASN A 156 -6.73 -6.14 -17.53
C ASN A 156 -6.95 -4.67 -17.14
N GLY A 157 -5.85 -3.92 -17.06
CA GLY A 157 -5.85 -2.51 -16.77
C GLY A 157 -6.30 -2.15 -15.35
N LYS A 158 -6.52 -0.87 -15.12
CA LYS A 158 -6.90 -0.32 -13.81
C LYS A 158 -8.26 -0.85 -13.34
N ALA A 159 -9.25 -0.91 -14.22
CA ALA A 159 -10.59 -1.41 -13.87
C ALA A 159 -10.54 -2.85 -13.36
N GLY A 160 -9.79 -3.74 -14.02
CA GLY A 160 -9.61 -5.11 -13.57
C GLY A 160 -8.92 -5.22 -12.20
N MET A 161 -7.92 -4.40 -11.93
CA MET A 161 -7.29 -4.34 -10.61
C MET A 161 -8.27 -3.89 -9.53
N ILE A 162 -9.09 -2.87 -9.80
CA ILE A 162 -10.11 -2.36 -8.88
C ILE A 162 -11.17 -3.43 -8.58
N GLU A 163 -11.62 -4.16 -9.57
CA GLU A 163 -12.58 -5.26 -9.38
C GLU A 163 -12.04 -6.33 -8.42
N ILE A 164 -10.78 -6.71 -8.58
CA ILE A 164 -10.12 -7.68 -7.69
C ILE A 164 -10.05 -7.15 -6.25
N LEU A 165 -9.72 -5.86 -6.06
CA LEU A 165 -9.73 -5.24 -4.74
C LEU A 165 -11.10 -5.28 -4.07
N LYS A 166 -12.16 -4.98 -4.83
CA LYS A 166 -13.53 -5.02 -4.35
C LYS A 166 -13.97 -6.44 -4.00
N GLU A 167 -13.64 -7.40 -4.84
CA GLU A 167 -13.95 -8.82 -4.60
C GLU A 167 -13.30 -9.33 -3.31
N VAL A 168 -12.02 -9.05 -3.10
CA VAL A 168 -11.31 -9.49 -1.90
C VAL A 168 -11.80 -8.80 -0.62
N ASP A 169 -12.39 -7.61 -0.75
CA ASP A 169 -13.05 -6.89 0.34
C ASP A 169 -14.50 -7.36 0.56
N GLY A 170 -15.01 -8.30 -0.24
CA GLY A 170 -16.39 -8.79 -0.16
C GLY A 170 -17.42 -7.79 -0.68
N ILE A 171 -17.03 -6.83 -1.50
CA ILE A 171 -17.92 -5.88 -2.13
C ILE A 171 -18.39 -6.49 -3.45
N HIS A 172 -19.63 -6.92 -3.48
CA HIS A 172 -20.25 -7.41 -4.71
C HIS A 172 -20.59 -6.23 -5.63
N VAL A 173 -20.14 -6.31 -6.87
CA VAL A 173 -20.41 -5.33 -7.93
C VAL A 173 -21.69 -5.73 -8.66
#